data_899ea14a00fc8e4d265919e96f8b50fc
#
_entry.id   899ea14a00fc8e4d265919e96f8b50fc
#
_cell.length_a   1.000
_cell.length_b   1.000
_cell.length_c   1.000
_cell.angle_alpha   90.00
_cell.angle_beta   90.00
_cell.angle_gamma   90.00
#
_symmetry.space_group_name_H-M   'P 1'
#
loop_
_entity.id
_entity.type
_entity.pdbx_description
1 polymer ?
#
loop_
_entity_poly.entity_id
_entity_poly.type
_entity_poly.pdbx_seq_one_letter_code
_entity_poly.pdbx_strand_id
1 'polypeptide(L)'
;GRERKNNYFNREMSHVKDKVIFEAKNIVRRDRGVNDVSFTLREGEILGFAGLVGAGRTELMNVIFGAERMQSGEIWLDGRRIFVRSPYHSIKDGIGMITENRRETGFMHNFEIWRNIAVARSLKQSRLEGTWGLTNQKREIALAEQFSKKMRVKCTSVTQMITTLSGGNQQKAIIGKWLAADARLLIFDEPTRGIDVGAKNEI
;
A
#
# COMPACT_ATOMS: atom_id res chain seq x y z
N GLY A 1 -13.43 8.87 -28.54
CA GLY A 1 -12.98 7.53 -28.30
C GLY A 1 -11.48 7.45 -28.47
N ARG A 2 -10.72 7.23 -27.37
CA ARG A 2 -9.30 6.87 -27.48
C ARG A 2 -9.24 5.38 -27.78
N GLU A 3 -8.60 4.99 -28.88
CA GLU A 3 -8.33 3.60 -29.23
C GLU A 3 -7.60 2.90 -28.06
N ARG A 4 -8.13 1.76 -27.63
CA ARG A 4 -7.44 0.86 -26.71
C ARG A 4 -6.23 0.29 -27.43
N LYS A 5 -5.03 0.77 -27.12
CA LYS A 5 -3.80 0.08 -27.50
C LYS A 5 -3.74 -1.23 -26.70
N ASN A 6 -3.87 -2.35 -27.38
CA ASN A 6 -3.92 -3.72 -26.84
C ASN A 6 -2.61 -4.25 -26.22
N ASN A 7 -1.71 -3.41 -25.74
CA ASN A 7 -0.39 -3.80 -25.22
C ASN A 7 -0.21 -3.50 -23.72
N TYR A 8 -1.26 -3.73 -22.90
CA TYR A 8 -1.13 -3.51 -21.44
C TYR A 8 -0.42 -4.65 -20.68
N PHE A 9 -0.21 -5.81 -21.31
CA PHE A 9 0.44 -6.95 -20.67
C PHE A 9 1.65 -7.38 -21.50
N ASN A 10 2.79 -6.81 -21.18
CA ASN A 10 4.06 -7.27 -21.76
C ASN A 10 4.47 -8.55 -21.01
N ARG A 11 4.03 -9.72 -21.49
CA ARG A 11 4.35 -11.04 -20.91
C ARG A 11 5.86 -11.37 -20.94
N GLU A 12 6.64 -10.62 -21.72
CA GLU A 12 8.07 -10.86 -21.92
C GLU A 12 8.96 -10.34 -20.79
N MET A 13 8.40 -9.57 -19.84
CA MET A 13 9.14 -9.00 -18.70
C MET A 13 8.68 -9.60 -17.37
N SER A 14 8.77 -10.91 -17.23
CA SER A 14 8.63 -11.51 -15.90
C SER A 14 9.88 -11.21 -15.07
N HIS A 15 9.75 -10.38 -14.04
CA HIS A 15 10.81 -10.11 -13.07
C HIS A 15 10.74 -11.02 -11.84
N VAL A 16 9.95 -12.09 -11.93
CA VAL A 16 9.77 -13.05 -10.82
C VAL A 16 11.06 -13.83 -10.63
N LYS A 17 11.57 -13.78 -9.40
CA LYS A 17 12.74 -14.55 -8.98
C LYS A 17 12.31 -15.76 -8.14
N ASP A 18 13.19 -16.75 -7.98
CA ASP A 18 12.88 -17.94 -7.17
C ASP A 18 12.81 -17.65 -5.66
N LYS A 19 13.33 -16.52 -5.24
CA LYS A 19 13.38 -16.12 -3.83
C LYS A 19 11.98 -15.80 -3.30
N VAL A 20 11.48 -16.57 -2.32
CA VAL A 20 10.29 -16.25 -1.55
C VAL A 20 10.60 -15.08 -0.62
N ILE A 21 9.81 -14.00 -0.71
CA ILE A 21 9.97 -12.80 0.11
C ILE A 21 8.89 -12.70 1.18
N PHE A 22 7.73 -13.33 0.98
CA PHE A 22 6.63 -13.28 1.93
C PHE A 22 5.98 -14.65 2.06
N GLU A 23 5.67 -15.04 3.30
CA GLU A 23 4.90 -16.25 3.61
C GLU A 23 3.86 -15.93 4.67
N ALA A 24 2.62 -16.31 4.40
CA ALA A 24 1.54 -16.39 5.37
C ALA A 24 1.25 -17.87 5.64
N LYS A 25 1.25 -18.29 6.90
CA LYS A 25 1.05 -19.70 7.29
C LYS A 25 -0.10 -19.82 8.28
N ASN A 26 -1.10 -20.60 7.91
CA ASN A 26 -2.25 -20.97 8.75
C ASN A 26 -2.93 -19.74 9.39
N ILE A 27 -3.14 -18.70 8.61
CA ILE A 27 -3.77 -17.45 9.08
C ILE A 27 -5.23 -17.71 9.40
N VAL A 28 -5.61 -17.39 10.65
CA VAL A 28 -6.98 -17.58 11.15
C VAL A 28 -7.51 -16.30 11.75
N ARG A 29 -8.73 -15.94 11.34
CA ARG A 29 -9.62 -14.99 11.95
C ARG A 29 -11.06 -15.44 11.71
N ARG A 30 -11.56 -16.33 12.55
CA ARG A 30 -12.81 -17.06 12.34
C ARG A 30 -14.06 -16.19 12.32
N ASP A 31 -14.10 -15.17 13.15
CA ASP A 31 -15.21 -14.21 13.24
C ASP A 31 -15.40 -13.36 11.98
N ARG A 32 -14.42 -13.37 11.07
CA ARG A 32 -14.43 -12.60 9.82
C ARG A 32 -14.14 -13.46 8.58
N GLY A 33 -14.39 -14.76 8.66
CA GLY A 33 -14.32 -15.66 7.50
C GLY A 33 -12.92 -15.98 6.98
N VAL A 34 -11.85 -15.69 7.74
CA VAL A 34 -10.49 -16.13 7.41
C VAL A 34 -10.19 -17.39 8.20
N ASN A 35 -10.09 -18.52 7.50
CA ASN A 35 -9.91 -19.81 8.13
C ASN A 35 -8.79 -20.60 7.45
N ASP A 36 -7.67 -20.74 8.16
CA ASP A 36 -6.51 -21.55 7.77
C ASP A 36 -5.93 -21.21 6.38
N VAL A 37 -5.69 -19.92 6.13
CA VAL A 37 -5.18 -19.45 4.84
C VAL A 37 -3.66 -19.44 4.86
N SER A 38 -3.06 -20.10 3.86
CA SER A 38 -1.61 -20.12 3.65
C SER A 38 -1.27 -19.79 2.20
N PHE A 39 -0.25 -18.95 2.00
CA PHE A 39 0.28 -18.65 0.68
C PHE A 39 1.70 -18.07 0.78
N THR A 40 2.40 -18.06 -0.34
CA THR A 40 3.73 -17.47 -0.48
C THR A 40 3.75 -16.48 -1.62
N LEU A 41 4.70 -15.54 -1.58
CA LEU A 41 4.95 -14.57 -2.65
C LEU A 41 6.45 -14.50 -2.93
N ARG A 42 6.83 -14.56 -4.21
CA ARG A 42 8.20 -14.44 -4.65
C ARG A 42 8.58 -12.99 -4.96
N GLU A 43 9.85 -12.71 -5.01
CA GLU A 43 10.35 -11.39 -5.39
C GLU A 43 9.97 -11.07 -6.85
N GLY A 44 9.29 -9.91 -7.06
CA GLY A 44 8.81 -9.50 -8.36
C GLY A 44 7.49 -10.15 -8.82
N GLU A 45 6.88 -11.00 -7.99
CA GLU A 45 5.61 -11.65 -8.27
C GLU A 45 4.42 -10.73 -7.95
N ILE A 46 3.37 -10.84 -8.76
CA ILE A 46 2.05 -10.27 -8.51
C ILE A 46 1.08 -11.43 -8.26
N LEU A 47 0.68 -11.60 -7.01
CA LEU A 47 -0.29 -12.62 -6.60
C LEU A 47 -1.70 -12.02 -6.56
N GLY A 48 -2.61 -12.56 -7.34
CA GLY A 48 -4.01 -12.13 -7.37
C GLY A 48 -4.91 -13.03 -6.50
N PHE A 49 -5.77 -12.39 -5.70
CA PHE A 49 -6.81 -13.06 -4.93
C PHE A 49 -8.16 -12.83 -5.60
N ALA A 50 -8.82 -13.91 -6.04
CA ALA A 50 -10.15 -13.88 -6.63
C ALA A 50 -11.17 -14.54 -5.70
N GLY A 51 -12.40 -14.06 -5.71
CA GLY A 51 -13.49 -14.61 -4.90
C GLY A 51 -14.74 -13.74 -4.95
N LEU A 52 -15.86 -14.29 -4.51
CA LEU A 52 -17.12 -13.57 -4.41
C LEU A 52 -17.05 -12.47 -3.33
N VAL A 53 -18.02 -11.55 -3.36
CA VAL A 53 -18.20 -10.58 -2.27
C VAL A 53 -18.45 -11.34 -0.97
N GLY A 54 -17.75 -10.95 0.10
CA GLY A 54 -17.81 -11.66 1.39
C GLY A 54 -16.91 -12.90 1.51
N ALA A 55 -16.04 -13.18 0.52
CA ALA A 55 -15.11 -14.31 0.57
C ALA A 55 -13.93 -14.12 1.54
N GLY A 56 -13.89 -13.05 2.33
CA GLY A 56 -12.84 -12.81 3.33
C GLY A 56 -11.54 -12.22 2.79
N ARG A 57 -11.51 -11.73 1.53
CA ARG A 57 -10.30 -11.16 0.91
C ARG A 57 -9.79 -9.93 1.64
N THR A 58 -10.65 -8.94 1.84
CA THR A 58 -10.34 -7.69 2.57
C THR A 58 -9.94 -7.99 4.01
N GLU A 59 -10.66 -8.91 4.67
CA GLU A 59 -10.37 -9.34 6.04
C GLU A 59 -8.98 -9.98 6.15
N LEU A 60 -8.62 -10.85 5.20
CA LEU A 60 -7.28 -11.45 5.14
C LEU A 60 -6.19 -10.36 4.96
N MET A 61 -6.39 -9.42 4.05
CA MET A 61 -5.44 -8.33 3.82
C MET A 61 -5.32 -7.41 5.05
N ASN A 62 -6.42 -7.12 5.73
CA ASN A 62 -6.44 -6.36 6.98
C ASN A 62 -5.67 -7.08 8.09
N VAL A 63 -5.79 -8.40 8.20
CA VAL A 63 -5.02 -9.21 9.16
C VAL A 63 -3.54 -9.16 8.84
N ILE A 64 -3.14 -9.33 7.58
CA ILE A 64 -1.75 -9.27 7.14
C ILE A 64 -1.15 -7.88 7.39
N PHE A 65 -1.92 -6.82 7.15
CA PHE A 65 -1.50 -5.45 7.40
C PHE A 65 -1.58 -5.05 8.88
N GLY A 66 -2.24 -5.85 9.73
CA GLY A 66 -2.42 -5.55 11.15
C GLY A 66 -3.47 -4.50 11.45
N ALA A 67 -4.32 -4.14 10.49
CA ALA A 67 -5.53 -3.35 10.72
C ALA A 67 -6.56 -4.15 11.53
N GLU A 68 -6.48 -5.46 11.44
CA GLU A 68 -7.29 -6.40 12.20
C GLU A 68 -6.42 -7.45 12.90
N ARG A 69 -6.87 -7.92 14.07
CA ARG A 69 -6.07 -8.84 14.88
C ARG A 69 -6.14 -10.26 14.34
N MET A 70 -4.98 -10.86 14.09
CA MET A 70 -4.82 -12.28 13.80
C MET A 70 -5.12 -13.11 15.04
N GLN A 71 -5.91 -14.17 14.90
CA GLN A 71 -6.21 -15.11 15.99
C GLN A 71 -5.07 -16.14 16.14
N SER A 72 -4.64 -16.72 15.03
CA SER A 72 -3.51 -17.65 14.96
C SER A 72 -2.88 -17.61 13.57
N GLY A 73 -1.68 -18.13 13.45
CA GLY A 73 -0.90 -18.19 12.22
C GLY A 73 0.45 -17.50 12.35
N GLU A 74 1.19 -17.49 11.28
CA GLU A 74 2.52 -16.88 11.21
C GLU A 74 2.68 -16.08 9.91
N ILE A 75 3.41 -14.96 10.02
CA ILE A 75 3.80 -14.15 8.88
C ILE A 75 5.32 -14.05 8.85
N TRP A 76 5.88 -14.29 7.68
CA TRP A 76 7.31 -14.23 7.43
C TRP A 76 7.59 -13.24 6.29
N LEU A 77 8.61 -12.40 6.45
CA LEU A 77 9.06 -11.45 5.45
C LEU A 77 10.58 -11.53 5.32
N ASP A 78 11.05 -11.74 4.08
CA ASP A 78 12.46 -11.97 3.76
C ASP A 78 13.12 -13.05 4.65
N GLY A 79 12.41 -14.17 4.90
CA GLY A 79 12.87 -15.29 5.72
C GLY A 79 12.84 -15.05 7.23
N ARG A 80 12.37 -13.88 7.70
CA ARG A 80 12.26 -13.54 9.13
C ARG A 80 10.79 -13.54 9.55
N ARG A 81 10.46 -14.22 10.64
CA ARG A 81 9.14 -14.13 11.25
C ARG A 81 8.88 -12.72 11.77
N ILE A 82 7.75 -12.13 11.40
CA ILE A 82 7.33 -10.81 11.85
C ILE A 82 6.06 -10.91 12.71
N PHE A 83 5.91 -9.98 13.64
CA PHE A 83 4.77 -9.94 14.57
C PHE A 83 3.93 -8.70 14.28
N VAL A 84 2.93 -8.88 13.43
CA VAL A 84 2.02 -7.82 13.01
C VAL A 84 0.94 -7.62 14.07
N ARG A 85 1.10 -6.59 14.91
CA ARG A 85 0.14 -6.22 15.98
C ARG A 85 -0.68 -4.98 15.65
N SER A 86 -0.26 -4.20 14.67
CA SER A 86 -0.92 -2.98 14.20
C SER A 86 -0.33 -2.55 12.86
N PRO A 87 -0.98 -1.66 12.10
CA PRO A 87 -0.43 -1.08 10.86
C PRO A 87 0.95 -0.46 11.03
N TYR A 88 1.25 0.10 12.21
CA TYR A 88 2.57 0.64 12.53
C TYR A 88 3.70 -0.41 12.41
N HIS A 89 3.46 -1.63 12.89
CA HIS A 89 4.46 -2.71 12.78
C HIS A 89 4.67 -3.11 11.31
N SER A 90 3.58 -3.24 10.54
CA SER A 90 3.64 -3.55 9.11
C SER A 90 4.40 -2.49 8.33
N ILE A 91 4.15 -1.20 8.60
CA ILE A 91 4.89 -0.10 7.97
C ILE A 91 6.39 -0.21 8.28
N LYS A 92 6.75 -0.51 9.51
CA LYS A 92 8.15 -0.68 9.93
C LYS A 92 8.83 -1.86 9.26
N ASP A 93 8.12 -2.96 9.10
CA ASP A 93 8.61 -4.14 8.40
C ASP A 93 8.59 -3.96 6.87
N GLY A 94 8.04 -2.87 6.35
CA GLY A 94 8.02 -2.55 4.93
C GLY A 94 6.82 -3.11 4.18
N ILE A 95 5.70 -3.33 4.86
CA ILE A 95 4.42 -3.69 4.24
C ILE A 95 3.58 -2.43 4.10
N GLY A 96 3.07 -2.18 2.89
CA GLY A 96 2.12 -1.11 2.59
C GLY A 96 0.79 -1.66 2.11
N MET A 97 -0.32 -0.92 2.37
CA MET A 97 -1.65 -1.31 1.94
C MET A 97 -2.40 -0.14 1.32
N ILE A 98 -2.93 -0.38 0.14
CA ILE A 98 -3.90 0.47 -0.53
C ILE A 98 -5.27 -0.15 -0.28
N THR A 99 -6.11 0.55 0.48
CA THR A 99 -7.40 0.06 0.95
C THR A 99 -8.52 0.34 -0.05
N GLU A 100 -9.56 -0.48 -0.01
CA GLU A 100 -10.76 -0.33 -0.82
C GLU A 100 -11.43 1.03 -0.61
N ASN A 101 -11.62 1.45 0.63
CA ASN A 101 -12.20 2.74 0.98
C ASN A 101 -11.14 3.79 1.26
N ARG A 102 -10.56 4.34 0.17
CA ARG A 102 -9.48 5.34 0.28
C ARG A 102 -9.88 6.60 1.07
N ARG A 103 -11.17 6.98 1.04
CA ARG A 103 -11.64 8.18 1.73
C ARG A 103 -11.62 8.02 3.25
N GLU A 104 -11.89 6.85 3.78
CA GLU A 104 -11.91 6.60 5.22
C GLU A 104 -10.54 6.21 5.76
N THR A 105 -9.79 5.40 5.02
CA THR A 105 -8.58 4.76 5.53
C THR A 105 -7.32 5.01 4.71
N GLY A 106 -7.45 5.57 3.50
CA GLY A 106 -6.31 5.71 2.58
C GLY A 106 -5.45 6.95 2.86
N PHE A 107 -6.05 8.06 3.32
CA PHE A 107 -5.35 9.31 3.56
C PHE A 107 -5.98 10.13 4.70
N MET A 108 -5.23 11.08 5.22
CA MET A 108 -5.65 12.00 6.27
C MET A 108 -6.28 13.24 5.63
N HIS A 109 -7.61 13.43 5.81
CA HIS A 109 -8.40 14.46 5.14
C HIS A 109 -7.95 15.88 5.45
N ASN A 110 -7.59 16.16 6.70
CA ASN A 110 -7.25 17.48 7.20
C ASN A 110 -5.77 17.82 7.05
N PHE A 111 -5.08 17.11 6.13
CA PHE A 111 -3.66 17.32 5.90
C PHE A 111 -3.36 17.54 4.42
N GLU A 112 -2.29 18.26 4.16
CA GLU A 112 -1.74 18.53 2.85
C GLU A 112 -1.22 17.25 2.18
N ILE A 113 -1.03 17.31 0.87
CA ILE A 113 -0.53 16.20 0.06
C ILE A 113 0.82 15.71 0.59
N TRP A 114 1.73 16.65 0.92
CA TRP A 114 3.07 16.29 1.37
C TRP A 114 3.05 15.48 2.68
N ARG A 115 2.18 15.83 3.64
CA ARG A 115 2.05 15.08 4.89
C ARG A 115 1.53 13.67 4.64
N ASN A 116 0.55 13.55 3.74
CA ASN A 116 -0.01 12.26 3.36
C ASN A 116 1.02 11.35 2.66
N ILE A 117 1.90 11.90 1.81
CA ILE A 117 2.94 11.13 1.12
C ILE A 117 4.08 10.76 2.09
N ALA A 118 4.52 11.69 2.94
CA ALA A 118 5.69 11.48 3.78
C ALA A 118 5.45 10.62 5.02
N VAL A 119 4.21 10.55 5.54
CA VAL A 119 3.91 9.96 6.85
C VAL A 119 4.44 8.54 7.04
N ALA A 120 4.28 7.66 6.06
CA ALA A 120 4.73 6.28 6.17
C ALA A 120 6.27 6.18 6.23
N ARG A 121 6.98 7.03 5.46
CA ARG A 121 8.44 7.13 5.52
C ARG A 121 8.91 7.65 6.89
N SER A 122 8.28 8.71 7.39
CA SER A 122 8.61 9.30 8.68
C SER A 122 8.39 8.33 9.83
N LEU A 123 7.30 7.54 9.82
CA LEU A 123 7.05 6.47 10.78
C LEU A 123 8.13 5.38 10.72
N LYS A 124 8.57 5.00 9.53
CA LYS A 124 9.62 3.98 9.34
C LYS A 124 10.97 4.46 9.86
N GLN A 125 11.32 5.72 9.63
CA GLN A 125 12.62 6.30 9.99
C GLN A 125 12.72 6.76 11.45
N SER A 126 11.63 7.15 12.09
CA SER A 126 11.61 7.80 13.40
C SER A 126 12.40 7.08 14.52
N ARG A 127 12.68 5.80 14.38
CA ARG A 127 13.50 4.99 15.30
C ARG A 127 14.93 4.73 14.84
N LEU A 128 15.17 4.75 13.51
CA LEU A 128 16.48 4.38 12.95
C LEU A 128 17.50 5.51 13.07
N GLU A 129 17.06 6.75 13.06
CA GLU A 129 17.94 7.92 13.01
C GLU A 129 18.14 8.61 14.38
N GLY A 130 17.60 8.05 15.48
CA GLY A 130 17.74 8.63 16.81
C GLY A 130 17.11 10.04 16.96
N THR A 131 16.29 10.46 16.00
CA THR A 131 15.77 11.83 15.90
C THR A 131 14.56 12.11 16.80
N TRP A 132 14.23 11.23 17.75
CA TRP A 132 13.11 11.40 18.70
C TRP A 132 11.79 11.81 18.05
N GLY A 133 11.55 11.34 16.79
CA GLY A 133 10.35 11.69 16.03
C GLY A 133 10.34 13.11 15.46
N LEU A 134 11.45 13.85 15.53
CA LEU A 134 11.57 15.14 14.88
C LEU A 134 11.62 14.97 13.36
N THR A 135 10.64 15.53 12.69
CA THR A 135 10.56 15.50 11.23
C THR A 135 11.11 16.82 10.67
N ASN A 136 11.76 16.72 9.53
CA ASN A 136 12.24 17.92 8.82
C ASN A 136 11.25 18.25 7.69
N GLN A 137 10.41 19.26 7.90
CA GLN A 137 9.38 19.66 6.96
C GLN A 137 9.92 19.90 5.54
N LYS A 138 11.08 20.53 5.39
CA LYS A 138 11.68 20.79 4.07
C LYS A 138 12.03 19.48 3.35
N ARG A 139 12.59 18.50 4.07
CA ARG A 139 12.90 17.17 3.52
C ARG A 139 11.64 16.39 3.15
N GLU A 140 10.59 16.47 3.97
CA GLU A 140 9.32 15.81 3.71
C GLU A 140 8.59 16.41 2.50
N ILE A 141 8.61 17.75 2.34
CA ILE A 141 8.07 18.42 1.15
C ILE A 141 8.84 17.98 -0.10
N ALA A 142 10.17 18.00 -0.06
CA ALA A 142 10.99 17.58 -1.20
C ALA A 142 10.75 16.11 -1.59
N LEU A 143 10.61 15.23 -0.59
CA LEU A 143 10.22 13.81 -0.80
C LEU A 143 8.84 13.72 -1.48
N ALA A 144 7.87 14.47 -0.99
CA ALA A 144 6.52 14.47 -1.54
C ALA A 144 6.48 15.02 -2.97
N GLU A 145 7.24 16.06 -3.29
CA GLU A 145 7.40 16.58 -4.66
C GLU A 145 7.97 15.51 -5.59
N GLN A 146 9.02 14.81 -5.16
CA GLN A 146 9.62 13.71 -5.92
C GLN A 146 8.60 12.62 -6.26
N PHE A 147 7.86 12.12 -5.25
CA PHE A 147 6.91 11.03 -5.46
C PHE A 147 5.61 11.48 -6.12
N SER A 148 5.16 12.72 -5.88
CA SER A 148 4.05 13.33 -6.61
C SER A 148 4.36 13.41 -8.11
N LYS A 149 5.57 13.85 -8.48
CA LYS A 149 6.04 13.87 -9.87
C LYS A 149 6.15 12.46 -10.46
N LYS A 150 6.76 11.51 -9.72
CA LYS A 150 6.90 10.11 -10.16
C LYS A 150 5.54 9.48 -10.45
N MET A 151 4.54 9.75 -9.61
CA MET A 151 3.17 9.25 -9.76
C MET A 151 2.31 10.11 -10.70
N ARG A 152 2.86 11.19 -11.27
CA ARG A 152 2.11 12.14 -12.12
C ARG A 152 0.83 12.64 -11.44
N VAL A 153 0.93 12.98 -10.14
CA VAL A 153 -0.18 13.61 -9.41
C VAL A 153 -0.41 15.01 -9.96
N LYS A 154 -1.61 15.28 -10.44
CA LYS A 154 -1.98 16.61 -10.93
C LYS A 154 -2.37 17.48 -9.74
N CYS A 155 -1.46 18.31 -9.29
CA CYS A 155 -1.63 19.29 -8.21
C CYS A 155 -0.89 20.58 -8.56
N THR A 156 -1.32 21.71 -7.98
CA THR A 156 -0.62 23.00 -8.13
C THR A 156 0.61 23.03 -7.23
N SER A 157 0.49 22.49 -6.02
CA SER A 157 1.56 22.35 -5.05
C SER A 157 1.27 21.17 -4.13
N VAL A 158 2.31 20.50 -3.63
CA VAL A 158 2.14 19.46 -2.61
C VAL A 158 1.70 20.01 -1.24
N THR A 159 1.73 21.33 -1.07
CA THR A 159 1.24 22.02 0.15
C THR A 159 -0.27 22.25 0.15
N GLN A 160 -0.96 21.97 -0.97
CA GLN A 160 -2.43 22.02 -0.96
C GLN A 160 -3.03 20.81 -0.24
N MET A 161 -4.29 20.95 0.20
CA MET A 161 -5.03 19.88 0.87
C MET A 161 -5.27 18.70 -0.08
N ILE A 162 -5.09 17.47 0.40
CA ILE A 162 -5.31 16.26 -0.41
C ILE A 162 -6.76 16.14 -0.90
N THR A 163 -7.71 16.70 -0.17
CA THR A 163 -9.13 16.70 -0.52
C THR A 163 -9.46 17.55 -1.76
N THR A 164 -8.58 18.46 -2.18
CA THR A 164 -8.75 19.24 -3.41
C THR A 164 -8.43 18.43 -4.68
N LEU A 165 -7.84 17.27 -4.53
CA LEU A 165 -7.50 16.39 -5.65
C LEU A 165 -8.73 15.59 -6.12
N SER A 166 -8.76 15.29 -7.44
CA SER A 166 -9.67 14.27 -7.97
C SER A 166 -9.35 12.89 -7.39
N GLY A 167 -10.33 11.96 -7.41
CA GLY A 167 -10.17 10.62 -6.86
C GLY A 167 -8.97 9.85 -7.43
N GLY A 168 -8.70 9.96 -8.72
CA GLY A 168 -7.53 9.35 -9.34
C GLY A 168 -6.21 9.96 -8.85
N ASN A 169 -6.15 11.27 -8.62
CA ASN A 169 -4.94 11.91 -8.09
C ASN A 169 -4.75 11.63 -6.59
N GLN A 170 -5.83 11.50 -5.81
CA GLN A 170 -5.76 11.01 -4.42
C GLN A 170 -5.15 9.60 -4.37
N GLN A 171 -5.61 8.71 -5.24
CA GLN A 171 -5.09 7.34 -5.32
C GLN A 171 -3.61 7.30 -5.69
N LYS A 172 -3.19 8.13 -6.65
CA LYS A 172 -1.77 8.28 -7.00
C LYS A 172 -0.94 8.78 -5.83
N ALA A 173 -1.45 9.72 -5.04
CA ALA A 173 -0.78 10.20 -3.83
C ALA A 173 -0.65 9.07 -2.78
N ILE A 174 -1.69 8.24 -2.59
CA ILE A 174 -1.65 7.08 -1.69
C ILE A 174 -0.60 6.06 -2.15
N ILE A 175 -0.53 5.75 -3.45
CA ILE A 175 0.51 4.87 -3.99
C ILE A 175 1.89 5.51 -3.76
N GLY A 176 2.02 6.82 -4.02
CA GLY A 176 3.23 7.60 -3.75
C GLY A 176 3.70 7.52 -2.30
N LYS A 177 2.78 7.51 -1.32
CA LYS A 177 3.06 7.30 0.11
C LYS A 177 3.84 6.02 0.38
N TRP A 178 3.38 4.91 -0.20
CA TRP A 178 4.00 3.61 0.03
C TRP A 178 5.32 3.44 -0.72
N LEU A 179 5.44 4.00 -1.91
CA LEU A 179 6.70 4.05 -2.65
C LEU A 179 7.73 4.95 -1.93
N ALA A 180 7.31 6.08 -1.36
CA ALA A 180 8.15 6.95 -0.55
C ALA A 180 8.66 6.26 0.71
N ALA A 181 7.87 5.37 1.30
CA ALA A 181 8.24 4.55 2.45
C ALA A 181 9.14 3.36 2.10
N ASP A 182 9.46 3.18 0.82
CA ASP A 182 10.23 2.02 0.35
C ASP A 182 9.61 0.71 0.83
N ALA A 183 8.32 0.53 0.52
CA ALA A 183 7.58 -0.67 0.89
C ALA A 183 8.09 -1.87 0.11
N ARG A 184 8.42 -2.95 0.83
CA ARG A 184 8.90 -4.22 0.29
C ARG A 184 7.78 -5.07 -0.28
N LEU A 185 6.61 -5.02 0.36
CA LEU A 185 5.36 -5.66 -0.03
C LEU A 185 4.25 -4.62 -0.14
N LEU A 186 3.51 -4.64 -1.24
CA LEU A 186 2.33 -3.80 -1.43
C LEU A 186 1.08 -4.64 -1.59
N ILE A 187 0.09 -4.37 -0.75
CA ILE A 187 -1.25 -4.94 -0.82
C ILE A 187 -2.16 -3.94 -1.54
N PHE A 188 -2.89 -4.40 -2.54
CA PHE A 188 -3.87 -3.61 -3.28
C PHE A 188 -5.25 -4.24 -3.09
N ASP A 189 -6.10 -3.59 -2.29
CA ASP A 189 -7.48 -3.99 -2.09
C ASP A 189 -8.39 -3.05 -2.89
N GLU A 190 -8.91 -3.53 -4.00
CA GLU A 190 -9.75 -2.81 -4.97
C GLU A 190 -9.26 -1.37 -5.29
N PRO A 191 -8.00 -1.19 -5.73
CA PRO A 191 -7.35 0.12 -5.80
C PRO A 191 -7.98 1.09 -6.79
N THR A 192 -8.88 0.62 -7.64
CA THR A 192 -9.56 1.43 -8.66
C THR A 192 -11.05 1.66 -8.36
N ARG A 193 -11.54 1.26 -7.18
CA ARG A 193 -12.94 1.49 -6.79
C ARG A 193 -13.26 2.98 -6.68
N GLY A 194 -14.38 3.38 -7.28
CA GLY A 194 -14.81 4.78 -7.27
C GLY A 194 -13.89 5.76 -8.02
N ILE A 195 -13.13 5.27 -8.98
CA ILE A 195 -12.25 6.06 -9.85
C ILE A 195 -12.83 6.04 -11.27
N ASP A 196 -12.75 7.17 -11.98
CA ASP A 196 -13.17 7.27 -13.37
C ASP A 196 -12.31 6.40 -14.30
N VAL A 197 -12.89 6.03 -15.46
CA VAL A 197 -12.25 5.10 -16.42
C VAL A 197 -10.90 5.61 -16.93
N GLY A 198 -10.76 6.94 -17.11
CA GLY A 198 -9.51 7.53 -17.57
C GLY A 198 -8.40 7.36 -16.54
N ALA A 199 -8.69 7.65 -15.27
CA ALA A 199 -7.74 7.53 -14.19
C ALA A 199 -7.41 6.06 -13.84
N LYS A 200 -8.34 5.11 -14.04
CA LYS A 200 -8.06 3.66 -13.87
C LYS A 200 -6.90 3.19 -14.76
N ASN A 201 -6.87 3.66 -16.00
CA ASN A 201 -5.81 3.30 -16.93
C ASN A 201 -4.45 3.91 -16.56
N GLU A 202 -4.45 5.03 -15.84
CA GLU A 202 -3.22 5.67 -15.37
C GLU A 202 -2.66 5.01 -14.10
N ILE A 203 -3.52 4.40 -13.28
CA ILE A 203 -3.17 3.68 -12.05
C ILE A 203 -2.67 2.28 -12.36
#